data_7d8b4f4719ebef123e053d427cdaf745
#
_entry.id   7d8b4f4719ebef123e053d427cdaf745
#
_cell.length_a   1.000
_cell.length_b   1.000
_cell.length_c   1.000
_cell.angle_alpha   90.00
_cell.angle_beta   90.00
_cell.angle_gamma   90.00
#
_symmetry.space_group_name_H-M   'P 1'
#
loop_
_entity.id
_entity.type
_entity.pdbx_description
1 polymer ?
#
loop_
_entity_poly.entity_id
_entity_poly.type
_entity_poly.pdbx_seq_one_letter_code
_entity_poly.pdbx_strand_id
1 'polypeptide(L)'
;MNANEEFPIEVSVEDVDALRKSDTDFILLDVREQQEYDTARIEGARLLPMSELRNRLGELEPNKDDHIVVQCHHGGRSMQVTQALRSVGFTRVQNMAGGIDQWSLKVDPSVPRY
;
A
#
# COMPACT_ATOMS: atom_id res chain seq x y z
N MET A 1 6.41 -21.21 -11.49
CA MET A 1 6.29 -20.49 -10.21
C MET A 1 5.22 -19.42 -10.34
N ASN A 2 4.35 -19.36 -9.36
CA ASN A 2 3.25 -18.40 -9.32
C ASN A 2 3.79 -17.05 -8.83
N ALA A 3 3.32 -15.92 -9.39
CA ALA A 3 3.72 -14.59 -8.94
C ALA A 3 3.46 -14.38 -7.44
N ASN A 4 2.41 -15.00 -6.88
CA ASN A 4 2.09 -14.90 -5.45
C ASN A 4 3.13 -15.56 -4.55
N GLU A 5 3.97 -16.46 -5.06
CA GLU A 5 5.06 -17.06 -4.29
C GLU A 5 6.22 -16.08 -4.13
N GLU A 6 6.46 -15.21 -5.15
CA GLU A 6 7.48 -14.18 -5.10
C GLU A 6 7.02 -12.95 -4.33
N PHE A 7 5.72 -12.72 -4.29
CA PHE A 7 5.09 -11.58 -3.64
C PHE A 7 4.09 -12.07 -2.61
N PRO A 8 4.55 -12.47 -1.41
CA PRO A 8 3.61 -12.83 -0.32
C PRO A 8 2.59 -11.72 -0.13
N ILE A 9 1.38 -12.06 0.24
CA ILE A 9 0.30 -11.08 0.34
C ILE A 9 0.60 -9.97 1.36
N GLU A 10 1.42 -10.24 2.36
CA GLU A 10 1.82 -9.22 3.34
C GLU A 10 3.32 -9.01 3.38
N VAL A 11 3.69 -7.75 3.60
CA VAL A 11 5.08 -7.35 3.87
C VAL A 11 5.08 -6.48 5.13
N SER A 12 6.21 -6.46 5.84
CA SER A 12 6.36 -5.62 7.04
C SER A 12 6.67 -4.18 6.67
N VAL A 13 6.50 -3.26 7.62
CA VAL A 13 6.92 -1.87 7.44
C VAL A 13 8.42 -1.77 7.21
N GLU A 14 9.19 -2.64 7.86
CA GLU A 14 10.65 -2.69 7.67
C GLU A 14 11.01 -3.08 6.24
N ASP A 15 10.30 -4.06 5.65
CA ASP A 15 10.50 -4.45 4.25
C ASP A 15 10.18 -3.30 3.29
N VAL A 16 9.11 -2.55 3.56
CA VAL A 16 8.74 -1.40 2.73
C VAL A 16 9.78 -0.29 2.85
N ASP A 17 10.29 -0.06 4.06
CA ASP A 17 11.38 0.90 4.27
C ASP A 17 12.63 0.51 3.46
N ALA A 18 12.97 -0.76 3.43
CA ALA A 18 14.08 -1.27 2.62
C ALA A 18 13.84 -1.04 1.13
N LEU A 19 12.60 -1.26 0.65
CA LEU A 19 12.24 -0.98 -0.74
C LEU A 19 12.44 0.49 -1.08
N ARG A 20 12.02 1.40 -0.20
CA ARG A 20 12.15 2.84 -0.42
C ARG A 20 13.60 3.30 -0.50
N LYS A 21 14.49 2.61 0.20
CA LYS A 21 15.92 2.92 0.23
C LYS A 21 16.70 2.26 -0.92
N SER A 22 16.06 1.32 -1.62
CA SER A 22 16.67 0.63 -2.75
C SER A 22 16.39 1.36 -4.06
N ASP A 23 16.98 0.87 -5.16
CA ASP A 23 16.68 1.39 -6.50
C ASP A 23 15.45 0.72 -7.11
N THR A 24 14.73 -0.09 -6.35
CA THR A 24 13.55 -0.81 -6.85
C THR A 24 12.37 0.15 -6.99
N ASP A 25 11.77 0.19 -8.18
CA ASP A 25 10.56 0.96 -8.40
C ASP A 25 9.35 0.22 -7.85
N PHE A 26 8.53 0.92 -7.08
CA PHE A 26 7.26 0.40 -6.62
C PHE A 26 6.30 1.56 -6.32
N ILE A 27 5.02 1.24 -6.27
CA ILE A 27 3.97 2.21 -5.93
C ILE A 27 3.53 1.94 -4.50
N LEU A 28 3.61 2.95 -3.64
CA LEU A 28 3.02 2.89 -2.31
C LEU A 28 1.63 3.51 -2.40
N LEU A 29 0.61 2.65 -2.34
CA LEU A 29 -0.79 3.05 -2.52
C LEU A 29 -1.48 3.23 -1.19
N ASP A 30 -1.91 4.46 -0.90
CA ASP A 30 -2.61 4.81 0.32
C ASP A 30 -4.11 4.78 0.05
N VAL A 31 -4.82 3.85 0.70
CA VAL A 31 -6.27 3.67 0.48
C VAL A 31 -7.12 4.23 1.62
N ARG A 32 -6.52 5.06 2.47
CA ARG A 32 -7.25 5.80 3.51
C ARG A 32 -8.06 6.93 2.86
N GLU A 33 -8.89 7.57 3.66
CA GLU A 33 -9.66 8.73 3.17
C GLU A 33 -8.79 9.99 3.18
N GLN A 34 -9.24 11.02 2.44
CA GLN A 34 -8.48 12.25 2.25
C GLN A 34 -8.13 12.93 3.58
N GLN A 35 -9.07 12.97 4.55
CA GLN A 35 -8.80 13.62 5.83
C GLN A 35 -7.72 12.89 6.65
N GLU A 36 -7.61 11.57 6.50
CA GLU A 36 -6.55 10.81 7.15
C GLU A 36 -5.19 11.14 6.52
N TYR A 37 -5.17 11.22 5.19
CA TYR A 37 -3.98 11.61 4.44
C TYR A 37 -3.50 13.01 4.82
N ASP A 38 -4.45 13.93 5.02
CA ASP A 38 -4.13 15.30 5.44
C ASP A 38 -3.58 15.36 6.86
N THR A 39 -4.00 14.42 7.72
CA THR A 39 -3.56 14.36 9.13
C THR A 39 -2.15 13.78 9.26
N ALA A 40 -1.87 12.70 8.53
CA ALA A 40 -0.58 12.02 8.57
C ALA A 40 -0.42 11.21 7.29
N ARG A 41 0.78 11.21 6.71
CA ARG A 41 1.04 10.45 5.48
C ARG A 41 2.49 10.04 5.39
N ILE A 42 2.73 9.01 4.59
CA ILE A 42 4.08 8.61 4.20
C ILE A 42 4.41 9.37 2.92
N GLU A 43 5.53 10.08 2.91
CA GLU A 43 5.93 10.89 1.76
C GLU A 43 6.10 10.00 0.53
N GLY A 44 5.57 10.44 -0.61
CA GLY A 44 5.64 9.71 -1.86
C GLY A 44 4.50 8.72 -2.08
N ALA A 45 3.62 8.51 -1.09
CA ALA A 45 2.46 7.65 -1.26
C ALA A 45 1.44 8.28 -2.22
N ARG A 46 0.84 7.45 -3.06
CA ARG A 46 -0.24 7.86 -3.96
C ARG A 46 -1.57 7.56 -3.30
N LEU A 47 -2.38 8.60 -3.10
CA LEU A 47 -3.68 8.45 -2.45
C LEU A 47 -4.74 7.98 -3.46
N LEU A 48 -5.42 6.90 -3.11
CA LEU A 48 -6.62 6.43 -3.81
C LEU A 48 -7.56 5.86 -2.76
N PRO A 49 -8.47 6.68 -2.21
CA PRO A 49 -9.31 6.24 -1.10
C PRO A 49 -10.13 5.00 -1.45
N MET A 50 -10.23 4.07 -0.51
CA MET A 50 -10.98 2.83 -0.71
C MET A 50 -12.43 3.13 -1.11
N SER A 51 -13.02 4.20 -0.59
CA SER A 51 -14.40 4.60 -0.93
C SER A 51 -14.56 4.98 -2.40
N GLU A 52 -13.46 5.33 -3.09
CA GLU A 52 -13.47 5.73 -4.50
C GLU A 52 -12.90 4.66 -5.42
N LEU A 53 -12.42 3.55 -4.86
CA LEU A 53 -11.66 2.55 -5.63
C LEU A 53 -12.47 2.02 -6.81
N ARG A 54 -13.74 1.69 -6.59
CA ARG A 54 -14.60 1.13 -7.65
C ARG A 54 -14.67 2.07 -8.85
N ASN A 55 -14.84 3.36 -8.61
CA ASN A 55 -14.99 4.35 -9.68
C ASN A 55 -13.65 4.75 -10.31
N ARG A 56 -12.55 4.53 -9.60
CA ARG A 56 -11.22 4.97 -10.03
C ARG A 56 -10.26 3.84 -10.34
N LEU A 57 -10.74 2.60 -10.38
CA LEU A 57 -9.89 1.44 -10.65
C LEU A 57 -9.15 1.56 -11.98
N GLY A 58 -9.78 2.19 -12.98
CA GLY A 58 -9.16 2.42 -14.29
C GLY A 58 -7.86 3.22 -14.23
N GLU A 59 -7.68 4.05 -13.19
CA GLU A 59 -6.44 4.80 -13.00
C GLU A 59 -5.26 3.89 -12.69
N LEU A 60 -5.51 2.69 -12.19
CA LEU A 60 -4.46 1.70 -11.86
C LEU A 60 -4.19 0.72 -12.99
N GLU A 61 -5.04 0.67 -14.02
CA GLU A 61 -4.87 -0.27 -15.13
C GLU A 61 -3.46 -0.23 -15.75
N PRO A 62 -2.87 0.96 -16.01
CA PRO A 62 -1.50 1.01 -16.53
C PRO A 62 -0.45 0.38 -15.61
N ASN A 63 -0.77 0.21 -14.32
CA ASN A 63 0.14 -0.30 -13.30
C ASN A 63 -0.16 -1.75 -12.93
N LYS A 64 -0.92 -2.47 -13.74
CA LYS A 64 -1.43 -3.80 -13.42
C LYS A 64 -0.33 -4.83 -13.14
N ASP A 65 0.81 -4.69 -13.79
CA ASP A 65 1.94 -5.59 -13.61
C ASP A 65 3.05 -4.98 -12.75
N ASP A 66 2.85 -3.77 -12.23
CA ASP A 66 3.83 -3.11 -11.38
C ASP A 66 3.75 -3.62 -9.95
N HIS A 67 4.85 -3.46 -9.21
CA HIS A 67 4.88 -3.78 -7.80
C HIS A 67 4.13 -2.68 -7.02
N ILE A 68 3.04 -3.05 -6.36
CA ILE A 68 2.20 -2.15 -5.58
C ILE A 68 2.16 -2.63 -4.14
N VAL A 69 2.47 -1.74 -3.20
CA VAL A 69 2.30 -1.99 -1.77
C VAL A 69 1.16 -1.11 -1.29
N VAL A 70 0.13 -1.72 -0.73
CA VAL A 70 -1.09 -1.02 -0.28
C VAL A 70 -1.01 -0.81 1.21
N GLN A 71 -1.34 0.39 1.67
CA GLN A 71 -1.32 0.71 3.10
C GLN A 71 -2.59 1.47 3.51
N CYS A 72 -2.97 1.31 4.77
CA CYS A 72 -4.04 2.07 5.41
C CYS A 72 -3.63 2.40 6.85
N HIS A 73 -4.59 2.61 7.76
CA HIS A 73 -4.26 2.96 9.15
C HIS A 73 -3.60 1.78 9.88
N HIS A 74 -4.26 0.61 9.90
CA HIS A 74 -3.79 -0.58 10.64
C HIS A 74 -3.63 -1.85 9.79
N GLY A 75 -3.96 -1.80 8.51
CA GLY A 75 -3.77 -2.94 7.60
C GLY A 75 -5.03 -3.67 7.15
N GLY A 76 -6.20 -3.38 7.74
CA GLY A 76 -7.45 -4.08 7.39
C GLY A 76 -8.06 -3.66 6.06
N ARG A 77 -8.23 -2.37 5.85
CA ARG A 77 -8.74 -1.84 4.58
C ARG A 77 -7.78 -2.16 3.44
N SER A 78 -6.49 -1.99 3.68
CA SER A 78 -5.48 -2.27 2.65
C SER A 78 -5.41 -3.74 2.29
N MET A 79 -5.66 -4.66 3.25
CA MET A 79 -5.75 -6.08 2.94
C MET A 79 -6.92 -6.36 2.00
N GLN A 80 -8.09 -5.75 2.25
CA GLN A 80 -9.25 -5.91 1.36
C GLN A 80 -8.95 -5.42 -0.05
N VAL A 81 -8.29 -4.27 -0.17
CA VAL A 81 -7.91 -3.72 -1.47
C VAL A 81 -6.88 -4.62 -2.15
N THR A 82 -5.89 -5.11 -1.41
CA THR A 82 -4.89 -6.03 -1.95
C THR A 82 -5.56 -7.27 -2.55
N GLN A 83 -6.49 -7.88 -1.81
CA GLN A 83 -7.22 -9.06 -2.28
C GLN A 83 -8.08 -8.73 -3.52
N ALA A 84 -8.75 -7.59 -3.50
CA ALA A 84 -9.58 -7.16 -4.64
C ALA A 84 -8.74 -6.94 -5.89
N LEU A 85 -7.62 -6.27 -5.78
CA LEU A 85 -6.73 -6.02 -6.92
C LEU A 85 -6.16 -7.33 -7.48
N ARG A 86 -5.74 -8.25 -6.60
CA ARG A 86 -5.26 -9.57 -7.04
C ARG A 86 -6.34 -10.34 -7.78
N SER A 87 -7.60 -10.22 -7.33
CA SER A 87 -8.71 -10.96 -7.96
C SER A 87 -9.04 -10.47 -9.36
N VAL A 88 -8.65 -9.25 -9.72
CA VAL A 88 -8.87 -8.69 -11.05
C VAL A 88 -7.59 -8.61 -11.89
N GLY A 89 -6.58 -9.39 -11.53
CA GLY A 89 -5.41 -9.62 -12.37
C GLY A 89 -4.18 -8.79 -12.06
N PHE A 90 -4.17 -8.03 -10.98
CA PHE A 90 -2.95 -7.35 -10.52
C PHE A 90 -2.03 -8.40 -9.89
N THR A 91 -0.78 -8.52 -10.40
CA THR A 91 0.07 -9.67 -10.12
C THR A 91 1.06 -9.47 -8.98
N ARG A 92 1.39 -8.23 -8.64
CA ARG A 92 2.46 -7.91 -7.68
C ARG A 92 1.97 -6.94 -6.62
N VAL A 93 0.83 -7.24 -6.01
CA VAL A 93 0.20 -6.38 -4.99
C VAL A 93 0.35 -7.01 -3.63
N GLN A 94 0.84 -6.23 -2.67
CA GLN A 94 1.06 -6.68 -1.30
C GLN A 94 0.45 -5.69 -0.32
N ASN A 95 0.05 -6.18 0.85
CA ASN A 95 -0.45 -5.37 1.95
C ASN A 95 0.69 -5.06 2.91
N MET A 96 0.85 -3.79 3.29
CA MET A 96 1.79 -3.41 4.35
C MET A 96 1.14 -3.69 5.70
N ALA A 97 1.59 -4.75 6.36
CA ALA A 97 1.02 -5.19 7.63
C ALA A 97 1.19 -4.11 8.71
N GLY A 98 0.14 -3.85 9.46
CA GLY A 98 0.15 -2.85 10.53
C GLY A 98 -0.05 -1.41 10.06
N GLY A 99 0.00 -1.15 8.75
CA GLY A 99 -0.31 0.15 8.17
C GLY A 99 0.60 1.29 8.62
N ILE A 100 0.12 2.51 8.42
CA ILE A 100 0.87 3.73 8.79
C ILE A 100 1.12 3.82 10.30
N ASP A 101 0.28 3.19 11.13
CA ASP A 101 0.49 3.17 12.58
C ASP A 101 1.80 2.46 12.93
N GLN A 102 2.04 1.27 12.38
CA GLN A 102 3.29 0.56 12.60
C GLN A 102 4.47 1.27 11.93
N TRP A 103 4.23 1.92 10.79
CA TRP A 103 5.25 2.73 10.15
C TRP A 103 5.76 3.83 11.10
N SER A 104 4.84 4.55 11.74
CA SER A 104 5.20 5.58 12.72
C SER A 104 5.99 5.03 13.89
N LEU A 105 5.58 3.86 14.41
CA LEU A 105 6.20 3.27 15.59
C LEU A 105 7.59 2.71 15.30
N LYS A 106 7.77 2.09 14.13
CA LYS A 106 8.96 1.28 13.87
C LYS A 106 9.93 1.89 12.88
N VAL A 107 9.47 2.77 11.98
CA VAL A 107 10.29 3.29 10.88
C VAL A 107 10.51 4.78 11.01
N ASP A 108 9.44 5.56 11.11
CA ASP A 108 9.52 7.02 11.07
C ASP A 108 8.63 7.67 12.12
N PRO A 109 9.18 7.93 13.32
CA PRO A 109 8.40 8.53 14.40
C PRO A 109 7.97 9.97 14.12
N SER A 110 8.48 10.62 13.06
CA SER A 110 8.02 11.95 12.68
C SER A 110 6.63 11.93 12.03
N VAL A 111 6.17 10.76 11.56
CA VAL A 111 4.82 10.61 11.03
C VAL A 111 3.84 10.54 12.20
N PRO A 112 2.87 11.48 12.30
CA PRO A 112 1.95 11.49 13.44
C PRO A 112 1.11 10.21 13.51
N ARG A 113 0.83 9.78 14.74
CA ARG A 113 -0.16 8.73 14.99
C ARG A 113 -1.53 9.39 15.22
N TYR A 114 -2.58 8.70 14.82
CA TYR A 114 -3.93 9.26 15.02
C TYR A 114 -4.93 8.17 15.38
#